data_2705a173c8eec81add219ad6a5d6eab6
#
_entry.id   2705a173c8eec81add219ad6a5d6eab6
#
_cell.length_a   1.000
_cell.length_b   1.000
_cell.length_c   1.000
_cell.angle_alpha   90.00
_cell.angle_beta   90.00
_cell.angle_gamma   90.00
#
_symmetry.space_group_name_H-M   'P 1'
#
loop_
_entity.id
_entity.type
_entity.pdbx_description
1 polymer ?
#
loop_
_entity_poly.entity_id
_entity_poly.type
_entity_poly.pdbx_seq_one_letter_code
_entity_poly.pdbx_strand_id
1 'polypeptide(L)'
;MYREITIGKESIPMKATAATPIRYRHVFKQDVLNELSGAGENYSVAIDTISRLAFIMAHAANGSDMSKLTEDKYVEWLEQFEPFDITNAADDIIGLYIGSTEGLSEVKKKAGDAVKEN
;
A
#
# COMPACT_ATOMS: atom_id res chain seq x y z
N MET A 1 5.90 -11.62 -1.74
CA MET A 1 4.98 -11.85 -2.87
C MET A 1 5.20 -10.81 -3.95
N TYR A 2 5.13 -11.25 -5.18
CA TYR A 2 5.35 -10.39 -6.35
C TYR A 2 4.15 -10.45 -7.26
N ARG A 3 3.77 -9.32 -7.83
CA ARG A 3 2.66 -9.25 -8.76
C ARG A 3 2.76 -7.97 -9.60
N GLU A 4 2.34 -8.05 -10.85
CA GLU A 4 2.16 -6.85 -11.66
C GLU A 4 0.75 -6.34 -11.45
N ILE A 5 0.63 -5.07 -11.09
CA ILE A 5 -0.65 -4.43 -10.81
C ILE A 5 -0.87 -3.31 -11.82
N THR A 6 -2.04 -3.32 -12.47
CA THR A 6 -2.39 -2.29 -13.42
C THR A 6 -2.90 -1.06 -12.68
N ILE A 7 -2.21 0.06 -12.87
CA ILE A 7 -2.63 1.35 -12.35
C ILE A 7 -2.82 2.27 -13.55
N GLY A 8 -4.08 2.61 -13.84
CA GLY A 8 -4.39 3.34 -15.06
C GLY A 8 -4.08 2.49 -16.29
N LYS A 9 -3.15 2.95 -17.11
CA LYS A 9 -2.71 2.23 -18.32
C LYS A 9 -1.39 1.49 -18.11
N GLU A 10 -0.78 1.64 -16.95
CA GLU A 10 0.54 1.08 -16.69
C GLU A 10 0.44 -0.23 -15.90
N SER A 11 1.25 -1.21 -16.30
CA SER A 11 1.44 -2.44 -15.52
C SER A 11 2.68 -2.24 -14.65
N ILE A 12 2.49 -2.19 -13.34
CA ILE A 12 3.55 -1.84 -12.40
C ILE A 12 3.92 -3.06 -11.56
N PRO A 13 5.16 -3.54 -11.65
CA PRO A 13 5.60 -4.63 -10.78
C PRO A 13 5.65 -4.16 -9.34
N MET A 14 5.13 -4.98 -8.43
CA MET A 14 5.14 -4.70 -7.00
C MET A 14 5.55 -5.93 -6.22
N LYS A 15 6.27 -5.72 -5.12
CA LYS A 15 6.76 -6.81 -4.27
C LYS A 15 6.45 -6.49 -2.81
N ALA A 16 5.77 -7.42 -2.15
CA ALA A 16 5.48 -7.34 -0.72
C ALA A 16 6.32 -8.39 0.02
N THR A 17 7.01 -7.96 1.07
CA THR A 17 7.83 -8.82 1.92
C THR A 17 7.65 -8.43 3.38
N ALA A 18 8.30 -9.16 4.28
CA ALA A 18 8.32 -8.79 5.69
C ALA A 18 8.95 -7.41 5.94
N ALA A 19 9.76 -6.93 5.00
CA ALA A 19 10.38 -5.60 5.11
C ALA A 19 9.43 -4.47 4.71
N THR A 20 8.35 -4.76 4.01
CA THR A 20 7.42 -3.74 3.49
C THR A 20 6.92 -2.78 4.58
N PRO A 21 6.37 -3.26 5.72
CA PRO A 21 5.89 -2.33 6.75
C PRO A 21 7.02 -1.55 7.41
N ILE A 22 8.22 -2.13 7.48
CA ILE A 22 9.39 -1.45 8.04
C ILE A 22 9.83 -0.32 7.13
N ARG A 23 9.88 -0.57 5.82
CA ARG A 23 10.22 0.46 4.83
C ARG A 23 9.17 1.57 4.79
N TYR A 24 7.90 1.21 4.87
CA TYR A 24 6.80 2.17 4.95
C TYR A 24 7.00 3.11 6.15
N ARG A 25 7.22 2.56 7.33
CA ARG A 25 7.42 3.35 8.55
C ARG A 25 8.66 4.24 8.45
N HIS A 26 9.72 3.75 7.83
CA HIS A 26 10.95 4.51 7.65
C HIS A 26 10.71 5.78 6.80
N VAL A 27 9.95 5.66 5.73
CA VAL A 27 9.68 6.76 4.80
C VAL A 27 8.62 7.72 5.35
N PHE A 28 7.52 7.17 5.84
CA PHE A 28 6.32 7.95 6.18
C PHE A 28 6.12 8.17 7.68
N LYS A 29 6.93 7.54 8.53
CA LYS A 29 6.89 7.69 9.99
C LYS A 29 5.56 7.26 10.60
N GLN A 30 4.88 6.31 9.97
CA GLN A 30 3.59 5.80 10.40
C GLN A 30 3.53 4.29 10.20
N ASP A 31 2.60 3.66 10.91
CA ASP A 31 2.41 2.21 10.83
C ASP A 31 1.26 1.90 9.89
N VAL A 32 1.54 1.13 8.83
CA VAL A 32 0.57 0.87 7.77
C VAL A 32 -0.69 0.18 8.27
N LEU A 33 -0.56 -0.83 9.14
CA LEU A 33 -1.72 -1.54 9.66
C LEU A 33 -2.57 -0.67 10.59
N ASN A 34 -1.91 0.12 11.43
CA ASN A 34 -2.63 1.06 12.30
C ASN A 34 -3.42 2.08 11.48
N GLU A 35 -2.83 2.59 10.40
CA GLU A 35 -3.53 3.53 9.54
C GLU A 35 -4.74 2.90 8.86
N LEU A 36 -4.59 1.68 8.33
CA LEU A 36 -5.69 0.99 7.68
C LEU A 36 -6.81 0.64 8.66
N SER A 37 -6.44 0.15 9.84
CA SER A 37 -7.41 -0.19 10.89
C SER A 37 -8.11 1.07 11.42
N GLY A 38 -7.34 2.13 11.64
CA GLY A 38 -7.86 3.39 12.18
C GLY A 38 -8.68 4.20 11.19
N ALA A 39 -8.56 3.92 9.88
CA ALA A 39 -9.34 4.59 8.87
C ALA A 39 -10.85 4.31 9.04
N GLY A 40 -11.21 3.13 9.55
CA GLY A 40 -12.60 2.74 9.72
C GLY A 40 -13.37 2.82 8.41
N GLU A 41 -14.38 3.69 8.36
CA GLU A 41 -15.16 3.95 7.15
C GLU A 41 -14.59 5.10 6.32
N ASN A 42 -13.49 5.69 6.75
CA ASN A 42 -12.90 6.84 6.04
C ASN A 42 -12.07 6.34 4.84
N TYR A 43 -12.71 6.31 3.70
CA TYR A 43 -12.13 5.82 2.46
C TYR A 43 -10.94 6.65 2.00
N SER A 44 -10.98 7.96 2.18
CA SER A 44 -9.89 8.85 1.77
C SER A 44 -8.60 8.54 2.52
N VAL A 45 -8.69 8.30 3.83
CA VAL A 45 -7.53 7.95 4.65
C VAL A 45 -6.97 6.60 4.20
N ALA A 46 -7.85 5.64 3.94
CA ALA A 46 -7.43 4.31 3.48
C ALA A 46 -6.73 4.38 2.12
N ILE A 47 -7.24 5.17 1.19
CA ILE A 47 -6.64 5.34 -0.14
C ILE A 47 -5.27 5.99 -0.04
N ASP A 48 -5.10 7.00 0.82
CA ASP A 48 -3.79 7.62 1.03
C ASP A 48 -2.77 6.60 1.51
N THR A 49 -3.14 5.78 2.47
CA THR A 49 -2.27 4.72 2.99
C THR A 49 -1.94 3.70 1.91
N ILE A 50 -2.94 3.29 1.13
CA ILE A 50 -2.74 2.32 0.05
C ILE A 50 -1.83 2.90 -1.04
N SER A 51 -1.95 4.18 -1.35
CA SER A 51 -1.06 4.86 -2.30
C SER A 51 0.40 4.83 -1.84
N ARG A 52 0.64 5.13 -0.57
CA ARG A 52 1.98 5.08 0.01
C ARG A 52 2.55 3.66 -0.01
N LEU A 53 1.70 2.70 0.31
CA LEU A 53 2.07 1.28 0.29
C LEU A 53 2.46 0.84 -1.13
N ALA A 54 1.69 1.26 -2.13
CA ALA A 54 1.98 0.96 -3.53
C ALA A 54 3.34 1.51 -3.94
N PHE A 55 3.67 2.73 -3.53
CA PHE A 55 4.96 3.33 -3.79
C PHE A 55 6.11 2.49 -3.23
N ILE A 56 6.00 2.05 -1.99
CA ILE A 56 7.01 1.20 -1.35
C ILE A 56 7.16 -0.12 -2.10
N MET A 57 6.04 -0.79 -2.42
CA MET A 57 6.07 -2.09 -3.08
C MET A 57 6.59 -2.00 -4.52
N ALA A 58 6.28 -0.91 -5.24
CA ALA A 58 6.78 -0.71 -6.59
C ALA A 58 8.30 -0.53 -6.61
N HIS A 59 8.83 0.24 -5.67
CA HIS A 59 10.28 0.44 -5.57
C HIS A 59 11.00 -0.81 -5.11
N ALA A 60 10.38 -1.60 -4.24
CA ALA A 60 10.94 -2.88 -3.83
C ALA A 60 11.08 -3.84 -5.02
N ALA A 61 10.11 -3.83 -5.93
CA ALA A 61 10.13 -4.71 -7.10
C ALA A 61 11.18 -4.31 -8.13
N ASN A 62 11.46 -3.01 -8.29
CA ASN A 62 12.39 -2.55 -9.32
C ASN A 62 13.84 -2.45 -8.84
N GLY A 63 14.12 -2.87 -7.60
CA GLY A 63 15.49 -2.89 -7.08
C GLY A 63 16.05 -1.53 -6.71
N SER A 64 15.20 -0.53 -6.51
CA SER A 64 15.63 0.81 -6.09
C SER A 64 16.34 0.77 -4.74
N ASP A 65 17.22 1.75 -4.51
CA ASP A 65 17.82 1.94 -3.20
C ASP A 65 16.76 2.48 -2.24
N MET A 66 16.21 1.58 -1.42
CA MET A 66 15.11 1.91 -0.52
C MET A 66 15.50 2.94 0.54
N SER A 67 16.79 3.09 0.83
CA SER A 67 17.26 4.08 1.81
C SER A 67 17.13 5.52 1.31
N LYS A 68 16.92 5.70 0.01
CA LYS A 68 16.81 7.03 -0.61
C LYS A 68 15.38 7.47 -0.85
N LEU A 69 14.39 6.67 -0.46
CA LEU A 69 12.99 7.03 -0.64
C LEU A 69 12.58 8.13 0.34
N THR A 70 11.83 9.11 -0.15
CA THR A 70 11.32 10.24 0.62
C THR A 70 9.87 10.51 0.26
N GLU A 71 9.19 11.33 1.06
CA GLU A 71 7.84 11.76 0.74
C GLU A 71 7.78 12.57 -0.57
N ASP A 72 8.82 13.36 -0.86
CA ASP A 72 8.87 14.11 -2.12
C ASP A 72 8.91 13.16 -3.32
N LYS A 73 9.68 12.10 -3.23
CA LYS A 73 9.72 11.08 -4.28
C LYS A 73 8.41 10.35 -4.43
N TYR A 74 7.68 10.15 -3.33
CA TYR A 74 6.36 9.57 -3.38
C TYR A 74 5.40 10.46 -4.17
N VAL A 75 5.39 11.75 -3.89
CA VAL A 75 4.53 12.69 -4.62
C VAL A 75 4.90 12.71 -6.11
N GLU A 76 6.18 12.75 -6.45
CA GLU A 76 6.63 12.66 -7.83
C GLU A 76 6.14 11.39 -8.52
N TRP A 77 6.20 10.27 -7.82
CA TRP A 77 5.74 9.00 -8.35
C TRP A 77 4.24 9.02 -8.65
N LEU A 78 3.45 9.65 -7.79
CA LEU A 78 2.00 9.79 -7.99
C LEU A 78 1.64 10.64 -9.20
N GLU A 79 2.48 11.59 -9.56
CA GLU A 79 2.17 12.53 -10.64
C GLU A 79 2.05 11.86 -12.01
N GLN A 80 2.54 10.64 -12.16
CA GLN A 80 2.39 9.90 -13.42
C GLN A 80 0.98 9.32 -13.62
N PHE A 81 0.14 9.33 -12.59
CA PHE A 81 -1.20 8.73 -12.64
C PHE A 81 -2.31 9.78 -12.66
N GLU A 82 -3.48 9.36 -13.13
CA GLU A 82 -4.68 10.18 -13.09
C GLU A 82 -5.33 10.11 -11.70
N PRO A 83 -6.22 11.07 -11.34
CA PRO A 83 -6.72 11.18 -9.96
C PRO A 83 -7.36 9.93 -9.36
N PHE A 84 -8.00 9.09 -10.16
CA PHE A 84 -8.69 7.90 -9.65
C PHE A 84 -7.97 6.60 -9.96
N ASP A 85 -6.79 6.65 -10.58
CA ASP A 85 -6.07 5.42 -10.98
C ASP A 85 -5.71 4.55 -9.76
N ILE A 86 -5.20 5.16 -8.69
CA ILE A 86 -4.85 4.42 -7.47
C ILE A 86 -6.12 3.87 -6.81
N THR A 87 -7.17 4.68 -6.73
CA THR A 87 -8.44 4.24 -6.14
C THR A 87 -8.98 3.01 -6.86
N ASN A 88 -8.94 3.00 -8.18
CA ASN A 88 -9.41 1.87 -8.97
C ASN A 88 -8.54 0.62 -8.81
N ALA A 89 -7.28 0.78 -8.46
CA ALA A 89 -6.34 -0.32 -8.24
C ALA A 89 -6.22 -0.73 -6.76
N ALA A 90 -6.92 -0.05 -5.86
CA ALA A 90 -6.70 -0.19 -4.42
C ALA A 90 -6.86 -1.63 -3.91
N ASP A 91 -7.88 -2.35 -4.38
CA ASP A 91 -8.11 -3.73 -3.93
C ASP A 91 -6.97 -4.66 -4.36
N ASP A 92 -6.43 -4.48 -5.55
CA ASP A 92 -5.31 -5.28 -6.01
C ASP A 92 -4.03 -4.97 -5.21
N ILE A 93 -3.81 -3.69 -4.91
CA ILE A 93 -2.65 -3.26 -4.13
C ILE A 93 -2.70 -3.85 -2.72
N ILE A 94 -3.82 -3.66 -2.03
CA ILE A 94 -3.93 -4.16 -0.66
C ILE A 94 -3.97 -5.69 -0.62
N GLY A 95 -4.57 -6.31 -1.64
CA GLY A 95 -4.60 -7.76 -1.78
C GLY A 95 -3.21 -8.35 -1.89
N LEU A 96 -2.30 -7.70 -2.60
CA LEU A 96 -0.92 -8.14 -2.68
C LEU A 96 -0.25 -8.09 -1.30
N TYR A 97 -0.46 -7.01 -0.56
CA TYR A 97 0.16 -6.82 0.75
C TYR A 97 -0.31 -7.86 1.77
N ILE A 98 -1.61 -8.15 1.80
CA ILE A 98 -2.15 -9.11 2.76
C ILE A 98 -2.20 -10.56 2.25
N GLY A 99 -1.84 -10.78 0.99
CA GLY A 99 -1.86 -12.12 0.39
C GLY A 99 -3.25 -12.62 0.08
N SER A 100 -4.21 -11.73 -0.17
CA SER A 100 -5.60 -12.05 -0.43
C SER A 100 -6.13 -11.21 -1.58
N THR A 101 -7.19 -11.70 -2.25
CA THR A 101 -7.90 -10.93 -3.28
C THR A 101 -9.08 -10.16 -2.71
N GLU A 102 -9.32 -10.22 -1.40
CA GLU A 102 -10.48 -9.57 -0.77
C GLU A 102 -10.23 -8.11 -0.42
N GLY A 103 -8.97 -7.67 -0.47
CA GLY A 103 -8.65 -6.26 -0.36
C GLY A 103 -8.85 -5.65 1.01
N LEU A 104 -9.30 -4.39 1.01
CA LEU A 104 -9.42 -3.59 2.23
C LEU A 104 -10.37 -4.19 3.26
N SER A 105 -11.45 -4.81 2.83
CA SER A 105 -12.39 -5.47 3.73
C SER A 105 -11.73 -6.59 4.53
N GLU A 106 -10.85 -7.34 3.88
CA GLU A 106 -10.11 -8.41 4.53
C GLU A 106 -9.14 -7.88 5.59
N VAL A 107 -8.46 -6.78 5.30
CA VAL A 107 -7.56 -6.14 6.28
C VAL A 107 -8.33 -5.72 7.53
N LYS A 108 -9.46 -5.08 7.36
CA LYS A 108 -10.31 -4.66 8.49
C LYS A 108 -10.78 -5.85 9.31
N LYS A 109 -11.19 -6.92 8.65
CA LYS A 109 -11.65 -8.13 9.32
C LYS A 109 -10.53 -8.76 10.15
N LYS A 110 -9.34 -8.88 9.58
CA LYS A 110 -8.19 -9.46 10.28
C LYS A 110 -7.78 -8.62 11.48
N ALA A 111 -7.78 -7.30 11.33
CA ALA A 111 -7.45 -6.41 12.45
C ALA A 111 -8.48 -6.53 13.56
N GLY A 112 -9.78 -6.61 13.23
CA GLY A 112 -10.85 -6.81 14.19
C GLY A 112 -10.74 -8.13 14.91
N ASP A 113 -10.46 -9.21 14.19
CA ASP A 113 -10.30 -10.54 14.78
C ASP A 113 -9.12 -10.60 15.75
N ALA A 114 -7.99 -9.96 15.38
CA ALA A 114 -6.83 -9.91 16.27
C ALA A 114 -7.14 -9.20 17.58
N VAL A 115 -7.93 -8.14 17.55
CA VAL A 115 -8.36 -7.43 18.75
C VAL A 115 -9.30 -8.30 19.60
N LYS A 116 -10.19 -9.04 18.98
CA LYS A 116 -11.17 -9.88 19.68
C LYS A 116 -10.56 -11.07 20.39
N GLU A 117 -9.41 -11.53 19.96
CA GLU A 117 -8.74 -12.68 20.58
C GLU A 117 -8.08 -12.36 21.91
N ASN A 118 -8.04 -11.12 22.29
CA ASN A 118 -7.50 -10.70 23.60
C ASN A 118 -8.60 -10.62 24.67
#